data_96657466ffb2bf413114f6dca5f1e4e2
#
_entry.id   96657466ffb2bf413114f6dca5f1e4e2
#
_cell.length_a   1.000
_cell.length_b   1.000
_cell.length_c   1.000
_cell.angle_alpha   90.00
_cell.angle_beta   90.00
_cell.angle_gamma   90.00
#
_symmetry.space_group_name_H-M   'P 1'
#
loop_
_entity.id
_entity.type
_entity.pdbx_description
1 polymer ?
#
loop_
_entity_poly.entity_id
_entity_poly.type
_entity_poly.pdbx_seq_one_letter_code
_entity_poly.pdbx_strand_id
1 'polypeptide(L)'
;MDAIAVIHGPGLAGSLLVGLNVAKALSLATGLPLVGVNHLEAHIYANWLIPTDAADPSAHPTPSFPLICLIVSGGHSDLVLMREHHDYELLGRTIDDAAGEAFDKVARLLGLGYPGGPLIERAAEKGNPNAYNLPRSLQPGSFDFSFSGLKTAVLRLVQDWRREQGIPVETRGQKLAEAALSPQA
;
A
#
# COMPACT_ATOMS: atom_id res chain seq x y z
N MET A 1 2.85 -17.51 -28.53
CA MET A 1 3.31 -16.31 -27.79
C MET A 1 3.51 -15.22 -28.83
N ASP A 2 2.79 -14.10 -28.68
CA ASP A 2 2.67 -13.10 -29.74
C ASP A 2 3.37 -11.78 -29.40
N ALA A 3 3.67 -11.55 -28.14
CA ALA A 3 4.40 -10.39 -27.62
C ALA A 3 5.05 -10.66 -26.27
N ILE A 4 5.98 -9.80 -25.89
CA ILE A 4 6.62 -9.78 -24.58
C ILE A 4 6.20 -8.49 -23.88
N ALA A 5 5.50 -8.60 -22.74
CA ALA A 5 5.12 -7.47 -21.92
C ALA A 5 6.08 -7.31 -20.74
N VAL A 6 6.44 -6.07 -20.41
CA VAL A 6 7.33 -5.79 -19.29
C VAL A 6 6.95 -4.48 -18.59
N ILE A 7 7.03 -4.48 -17.27
CA ILE A 7 6.84 -3.25 -16.49
C ILE A 7 8.03 -2.32 -16.72
N HIS A 8 7.74 -1.07 -17.16
CA HIS A 8 8.75 -0.04 -17.35
C HIS A 8 8.82 1.00 -16.22
N GLY A 9 7.84 1.00 -15.34
CA GLY A 9 7.71 1.92 -14.20
C GLY A 9 6.25 2.12 -13.75
N PRO A 10 6.04 2.79 -12.61
CA PRO A 10 7.02 3.08 -11.57
C PRO A 10 7.51 1.83 -10.82
N GLY A 11 8.61 1.95 -10.07
CA GLY A 11 9.17 0.86 -9.26
C GLY A 11 10.64 1.04 -8.90
N LEU A 12 11.20 0.09 -8.17
CA LEU A 12 12.61 0.10 -7.79
C LEU A 12 13.50 -0.02 -9.04
N ALA A 13 14.41 0.92 -9.22
CA ALA A 13 15.27 1.01 -10.39
C ALA A 13 16.03 -0.29 -10.70
N GLY A 14 16.57 -0.97 -9.66
CA GLY A 14 17.28 -2.24 -9.85
C GLY A 14 16.38 -3.36 -10.39
N SER A 15 15.16 -3.49 -9.85
CA SER A 15 14.19 -4.50 -10.32
C SER A 15 13.71 -4.20 -11.74
N LEU A 16 13.43 -2.94 -12.05
CA LEU A 16 13.03 -2.50 -13.39
C LEU A 16 14.14 -2.77 -14.42
N LEU A 17 15.40 -2.46 -14.08
CA LEU A 17 16.55 -2.70 -14.95
C LEU A 17 16.70 -4.18 -15.30
N VAL A 18 16.60 -5.07 -14.32
CA VAL A 18 16.71 -6.52 -14.56
C VAL A 18 15.59 -6.99 -15.48
N GLY A 19 14.32 -6.69 -15.14
CA GLY A 19 13.17 -7.10 -15.94
C GLY A 19 13.21 -6.56 -17.37
N LEU A 20 13.53 -5.27 -17.53
CA LEU A 20 13.61 -4.63 -18.85
C LEU A 20 14.70 -5.23 -19.72
N ASN A 21 15.89 -5.48 -19.17
CA ASN A 21 16.99 -6.06 -19.94
C ASN A 21 16.70 -7.51 -20.34
N VAL A 22 16.11 -8.31 -19.48
CA VAL A 22 15.68 -9.68 -19.83
C VAL A 22 14.63 -9.63 -20.94
N ALA A 23 13.61 -8.80 -20.81
CA ALA A 23 12.55 -8.67 -21.81
C ALA A 23 13.08 -8.18 -23.18
N LYS A 24 14.00 -7.21 -23.18
CA LYS A 24 14.68 -6.74 -24.40
C LYS A 24 15.52 -7.85 -25.06
N ALA A 25 16.27 -8.62 -24.28
CA ALA A 25 17.07 -9.73 -24.80
C ALA A 25 16.18 -10.81 -25.41
N LEU A 26 15.07 -11.16 -24.75
CA LEU A 26 14.09 -12.11 -25.30
C LEU A 26 13.43 -11.59 -26.57
N SER A 27 13.01 -10.34 -26.60
CA SER A 27 12.41 -9.71 -27.79
C SER A 27 13.41 -9.75 -28.97
N LEU A 28 14.67 -9.39 -28.73
CA LEU A 28 15.71 -9.43 -29.76
C LEU A 28 15.97 -10.87 -30.25
N ALA A 29 16.02 -11.83 -29.35
CA ALA A 29 16.30 -13.22 -29.68
C ALA A 29 15.14 -13.92 -30.44
N THR A 30 13.92 -13.55 -30.14
CA THR A 30 12.70 -14.20 -30.68
C THR A 30 12.08 -13.43 -31.83
N GLY A 31 12.43 -12.16 -32.03
CA GLY A 31 11.77 -11.24 -32.97
C GLY A 31 10.37 -10.80 -32.54
N LEU A 32 9.93 -11.16 -31.31
CA LEU A 32 8.60 -10.78 -30.81
C LEU A 32 8.57 -9.30 -30.39
N PRO A 33 7.46 -8.61 -30.59
CA PRO A 33 7.30 -7.22 -30.16
C PRO A 33 7.38 -7.08 -28.64
N LEU A 34 8.00 -5.98 -28.19
CA LEU A 34 8.13 -5.62 -26.78
C LEU A 34 7.08 -4.56 -26.41
N VAL A 35 6.27 -4.84 -25.41
CA VAL A 35 5.22 -3.93 -24.91
C VAL A 35 5.59 -3.45 -23.52
N GLY A 36 5.74 -2.13 -23.36
CA GLY A 36 5.95 -1.50 -22.06
C GLY A 36 4.61 -1.33 -21.31
N VAL A 37 4.56 -1.78 -20.06
CA VAL A 37 3.37 -1.70 -19.21
C VAL A 37 3.64 -0.81 -18.02
N ASN A 38 2.70 0.08 -17.68
CA ASN A 38 2.76 0.86 -16.46
C ASN A 38 2.37 -0.03 -15.26
N HIS A 39 3.13 0.03 -14.18
CA HIS A 39 2.93 -0.80 -12.99
C HIS A 39 1.58 -0.54 -12.31
N LEU A 40 1.16 0.72 -12.21
CA LEU A 40 -0.10 1.08 -11.57
C LEU A 40 -1.30 0.68 -12.43
N GLU A 41 -1.20 0.82 -13.75
CA GLU A 41 -2.20 0.30 -14.68
C GLU A 41 -2.33 -1.22 -14.57
N ALA A 42 -1.21 -1.94 -14.45
CA ALA A 42 -1.24 -3.38 -14.25
C ALA A 42 -1.99 -3.77 -12.97
N HIS A 43 -1.85 -3.00 -11.87
CA HIS A 43 -2.63 -3.21 -10.66
C HIS A 43 -4.13 -2.97 -10.89
N ILE A 44 -4.52 -1.93 -11.64
CA ILE A 44 -5.92 -1.68 -11.99
C ILE A 44 -6.46 -2.86 -12.80
N TYR A 45 -5.75 -3.26 -13.87
CA TYR A 45 -6.19 -4.35 -14.76
C TYR A 45 -6.18 -5.74 -14.12
N ALA A 46 -5.50 -5.93 -12.98
CA ALA A 46 -5.59 -7.17 -12.23
C ALA A 46 -7.03 -7.52 -11.81
N ASN A 47 -7.93 -6.53 -11.71
CA ASN A 47 -9.34 -6.76 -11.41
C ASN A 47 -10.14 -7.42 -12.55
N TRP A 48 -9.61 -7.46 -13.76
CA TRP A 48 -10.20 -8.19 -14.90
C TRP A 48 -9.62 -9.59 -15.08
N LEU A 49 -8.60 -9.97 -14.28
CA LEU A 49 -8.02 -11.30 -14.37
C LEU A 49 -8.92 -12.32 -13.68
N ILE A 50 -9.24 -13.38 -14.40
CA ILE A 50 -9.98 -14.52 -13.88
C ILE A 50 -8.98 -15.62 -13.58
N PRO A 51 -8.98 -16.22 -12.37
CA PRO A 51 -8.12 -17.34 -12.06
C PRO A 51 -8.34 -18.50 -13.04
N THR A 52 -7.27 -19.12 -13.51
CA THR A 52 -7.34 -20.22 -14.48
C THR A 52 -7.98 -21.49 -13.92
N ASP A 53 -8.03 -21.62 -12.59
CA ASP A 53 -8.62 -22.70 -11.82
C ASP A 53 -10.03 -22.36 -11.30
N ALA A 54 -10.59 -21.20 -11.73
CA ALA A 54 -11.94 -20.82 -11.36
C ALA A 54 -12.95 -21.86 -11.87
N ALA A 55 -13.73 -22.44 -10.97
CA ALA A 55 -14.77 -23.42 -11.32
C ALA A 55 -15.86 -22.85 -12.22
N ASP A 56 -16.15 -21.57 -12.07
CA ASP A 56 -17.07 -20.79 -12.91
C ASP A 56 -16.49 -19.40 -13.18
N PRO A 57 -15.90 -19.17 -14.36
CA PRO A 57 -15.40 -17.87 -14.75
C PRO A 57 -16.47 -16.76 -14.76
N SER A 58 -17.74 -17.09 -14.98
CA SER A 58 -18.85 -16.13 -15.00
C SER A 58 -19.26 -15.65 -13.61
N ALA A 59 -18.84 -16.35 -12.56
CA ALA A 59 -19.05 -15.93 -11.17
C ALA A 59 -18.11 -14.79 -10.72
N HIS A 60 -17.08 -14.46 -11.52
CA HIS A 60 -16.19 -13.34 -11.24
C HIS A 60 -16.73 -12.07 -11.90
N PRO A 61 -17.24 -11.09 -11.11
CA PRO A 61 -17.76 -9.86 -11.67
C PRO A 61 -16.60 -9.05 -12.29
N THR A 62 -16.70 -8.80 -13.59
CA THR A 62 -15.79 -7.87 -14.27
C THR A 62 -16.19 -6.44 -13.93
N PRO A 63 -15.24 -5.56 -13.59
CA PRO A 63 -15.55 -4.16 -13.36
C PRO A 63 -16.19 -3.50 -14.59
N SER A 64 -17.19 -2.67 -14.35
CA SER A 64 -17.87 -1.89 -15.42
C SER A 64 -17.53 -0.40 -15.30
N PHE A 65 -17.51 0.30 -16.43
CA PHE A 65 -17.22 1.73 -16.49
C PHE A 65 -18.46 2.60 -16.33
N PRO A 66 -18.33 3.86 -15.81
CA PRO A 66 -17.12 4.38 -15.16
C PRO A 66 -16.90 3.74 -13.79
N LEU A 67 -15.63 3.64 -13.38
CA LEU A 67 -15.27 3.10 -12.06
C LEU A 67 -14.23 3.99 -11.37
N ILE A 68 -14.18 3.87 -10.04
CA ILE A 68 -13.14 4.47 -9.21
C ILE A 68 -12.25 3.33 -8.69
N CYS A 69 -10.95 3.45 -8.91
CA CYS A 69 -9.96 2.52 -8.42
C CYS A 69 -9.12 3.17 -7.32
N LEU A 70 -9.05 2.51 -6.17
CA LEU A 70 -8.12 2.88 -5.09
C LEU A 70 -6.90 1.95 -5.17
N ILE A 71 -5.74 2.51 -5.51
CA ILE A 71 -4.46 1.81 -5.52
C ILE A 71 -3.79 2.06 -4.17
N VAL A 72 -3.64 1.00 -3.36
CA VAL A 72 -3.02 1.08 -2.03
C VAL A 72 -1.87 0.09 -1.94
N SER A 73 -0.69 0.58 -1.61
CA SER A 73 0.53 -0.23 -1.43
C SER A 73 1.47 0.39 -0.41
N GLY A 74 2.67 -0.19 -0.27
CA GLY A 74 3.75 0.40 0.55
C GLY A 74 4.24 1.75 0.04
N GLY A 75 4.10 2.04 -1.27
CA GLY A 75 4.61 3.27 -1.88
C GLY A 75 3.55 4.16 -2.54
N HIS A 76 2.32 3.69 -2.66
CA HIS A 76 1.25 4.41 -3.37
C HIS A 76 -0.05 4.40 -2.57
N SER A 77 -0.76 5.51 -2.63
CA SER A 77 -2.16 5.65 -2.21
C SER A 77 -2.80 6.63 -3.17
N ASP A 78 -3.30 6.11 -4.28
CA ASP A 78 -3.82 6.89 -5.39
C ASP A 78 -5.28 6.53 -5.64
N LEU A 79 -6.11 7.55 -5.87
CA LEU A 79 -7.52 7.41 -6.26
C LEU A 79 -7.66 7.81 -7.72
N VAL A 80 -8.08 6.86 -8.56
CA VAL A 80 -8.13 7.01 -10.01
C VAL A 80 -9.56 6.79 -10.49
N LEU A 81 -10.09 7.73 -11.26
CA LEU A 81 -11.30 7.55 -12.06
C LEU A 81 -10.91 6.95 -13.40
N MET A 82 -11.58 5.88 -13.79
CA MET A 82 -11.43 5.25 -15.08
C MET A 82 -12.79 5.29 -15.79
N ARG A 83 -12.89 6.06 -16.88
CA ARG A 83 -14.15 6.23 -17.64
C ARG A 83 -14.35 5.11 -18.63
N GLU A 84 -13.26 4.68 -19.25
CA GLU A 84 -13.18 3.53 -20.15
C GLU A 84 -11.75 2.97 -20.14
N HIS A 85 -11.48 1.94 -20.89
CA HIS A 85 -10.12 1.39 -21.00
C HIS A 85 -9.14 2.46 -21.50
N HIS A 86 -8.03 2.63 -20.76
CA HIS A 86 -6.95 3.60 -21.03
C HIS A 86 -7.34 5.09 -20.85
N ASP A 87 -8.55 5.40 -20.36
CA ASP A 87 -8.94 6.76 -19.98
C ASP A 87 -8.93 6.90 -18.45
N TYR A 88 -7.84 7.47 -17.94
CA TYR A 88 -7.58 7.64 -16.51
C TYR A 88 -7.53 9.10 -16.10
N GLU A 89 -8.18 9.41 -14.99
CA GLU A 89 -8.03 10.68 -14.30
C GLU A 89 -7.59 10.42 -12.86
N LEU A 90 -6.45 10.96 -12.46
CA LEU A 90 -6.00 10.94 -11.08
C LEU A 90 -6.83 11.93 -10.29
N LEU A 91 -7.72 11.44 -9.43
CA LEU A 91 -8.56 12.29 -8.57
C LEU A 91 -7.80 12.79 -7.35
N GLY A 92 -6.97 11.94 -6.74
CA GLY A 92 -6.19 12.28 -5.56
C GLY A 92 -5.09 11.27 -5.29
N ARG A 93 -4.14 11.66 -4.46
CA ARG A 93 -3.01 10.85 -4.03
C ARG A 93 -2.60 11.17 -2.62
N THR A 94 -1.73 10.34 -2.05
CA THR A 94 -1.09 10.74 -0.80
C THR A 94 -0.14 11.92 -1.03
N ILE A 95 -0.19 12.90 -0.13
CA ILE A 95 0.69 14.09 -0.14
C ILE A 95 1.93 13.89 0.75
N ASP A 96 1.97 12.79 1.48
CA ASP A 96 3.08 12.42 2.37
C ASP A 96 3.32 10.89 2.33
N ASP A 97 3.21 10.19 3.47
CA ASP A 97 3.39 8.74 3.53
C ASP A 97 2.27 8.01 2.76
N ALA A 98 2.59 6.90 2.10
CA ALA A 98 1.56 5.98 1.61
C ALA A 98 0.93 5.20 2.78
N ALA A 99 -0.28 4.65 2.56
CA ALA A 99 -1.00 3.90 3.60
C ALA A 99 -0.18 2.71 4.15
N GLY A 100 0.43 1.92 3.27
CA GLY A 100 1.28 0.79 3.69
C GLY A 100 2.52 1.24 4.46
N GLU A 101 3.16 2.34 4.03
CA GLU A 101 4.27 2.95 4.77
C GLU A 101 3.82 3.46 6.16
N ALA A 102 2.63 4.03 6.26
CA ALA A 102 2.06 4.44 7.55
C ALA A 102 1.84 3.25 8.47
N PHE A 103 1.31 2.13 7.96
CA PHE A 103 1.20 0.87 8.70
C PHE A 103 2.55 0.37 9.22
N ASP A 104 3.58 0.36 8.38
CA ASP A 104 4.91 -0.07 8.77
C ASP A 104 5.51 0.83 9.87
N LYS A 105 5.31 2.15 9.75
CA LYS A 105 5.78 3.12 10.76
C LYS A 105 5.04 2.95 12.09
N VAL A 106 3.72 2.74 12.05
CA VAL A 106 2.90 2.50 13.24
C VAL A 106 3.25 1.17 13.89
N ALA A 107 3.38 0.09 13.12
CA ALA A 107 3.78 -1.22 13.63
C ALA A 107 5.12 -1.15 14.37
N ARG A 108 6.08 -0.40 13.82
CA ARG A 108 7.37 -0.17 14.47
C ARG A 108 7.24 0.60 15.79
N LEU A 109 6.36 1.62 15.85
CA LEU A 109 6.07 2.35 17.08
C LEU A 109 5.44 1.46 18.15
N LEU A 110 4.61 0.50 17.74
CA LEU A 110 3.97 -0.47 18.63
C LEU A 110 4.84 -1.70 18.93
N GLY A 111 6.04 -1.81 18.34
CA GLY A 111 6.93 -2.95 18.52
C GLY A 111 6.47 -4.25 17.87
N LEU A 112 5.55 -4.19 16.91
CA LEU A 112 4.98 -5.37 16.25
C LEU A 112 5.89 -5.98 15.20
N GLY A 113 6.83 -5.19 14.61
CA GLY A 113 7.76 -5.68 13.60
C GLY A 113 7.39 -5.27 12.16
N TYR A 114 7.80 -6.09 11.17
CA TYR A 114 7.64 -5.85 9.73
C TYR A 114 7.28 -7.18 9.01
N PRO A 115 6.41 -7.16 8.01
CA PRO A 115 5.63 -6.02 7.46
C PRO A 115 4.49 -5.59 8.40
N GLY A 116 4.28 -4.28 8.53
CA GLY A 116 3.40 -3.69 9.54
C GLY A 116 1.92 -3.95 9.32
N GLY A 117 1.43 -3.88 8.08
CA GLY A 117 0.01 -4.07 7.76
C GLY A 117 -0.57 -5.36 8.34
N PRO A 118 -0.08 -6.55 7.95
CA PRO A 118 -0.60 -7.82 8.45
C PRO A 118 -0.45 -8.01 9.97
N LEU A 119 0.55 -7.39 10.58
CA LEU A 119 0.77 -7.49 12.03
C LEU A 119 -0.22 -6.63 12.81
N ILE A 120 -0.49 -5.41 12.33
CA ILE A 120 -1.52 -4.54 12.91
C ILE A 120 -2.90 -5.17 12.74
N GLU A 121 -3.22 -5.70 11.56
CA GLU A 121 -4.49 -6.36 11.29
C GLU A 121 -4.77 -7.46 12.31
N ARG A 122 -3.84 -8.40 12.49
CA ARG A 122 -3.96 -9.48 13.48
C ARG A 122 -4.10 -8.97 14.92
N ALA A 123 -3.34 -7.93 15.28
CA ALA A 123 -3.43 -7.35 16.62
C ALA A 123 -4.77 -6.66 16.84
N ALA A 124 -5.38 -6.10 15.79
CA ALA A 124 -6.65 -5.39 15.84
C ALA A 124 -7.89 -6.31 15.86
N GLU A 125 -7.77 -7.61 15.52
CA GLU A 125 -8.90 -8.54 15.46
C GLU A 125 -9.77 -8.55 16.73
N LYS A 126 -9.15 -8.37 17.89
CA LYS A 126 -9.83 -8.30 19.21
C LYS A 126 -9.91 -6.90 19.77
N GLY A 127 -9.52 -5.90 18.98
CA GLY A 127 -9.48 -4.50 19.38
C GLY A 127 -10.83 -3.83 19.33
N ASN A 128 -10.95 -2.71 20.05
CA ASN A 128 -12.10 -1.82 19.96
C ASN A 128 -11.79 -0.69 18.96
N PRO A 129 -12.44 -0.63 17.77
CA PRO A 129 -12.16 0.39 16.76
C PRO A 129 -12.50 1.82 17.21
N ASN A 130 -13.27 1.97 18.29
CA ASN A 130 -13.69 3.25 18.83
C ASN A 130 -12.94 3.64 20.12
N ALA A 131 -11.90 2.90 20.52
CA ALA A 131 -11.15 3.17 21.74
C ALA A 131 -10.41 4.52 21.69
N TYR A 132 -9.97 4.94 20.50
CA TYR A 132 -9.21 6.17 20.30
C TYR A 132 -9.76 6.97 19.12
N ASN A 133 -9.84 8.29 19.28
CA ASN A 133 -10.21 9.18 18.18
C ASN A 133 -8.96 9.56 17.37
N LEU A 134 -8.62 8.73 16.39
CA LEU A 134 -7.48 8.97 15.49
C LEU A 134 -7.91 9.82 14.29
N PRO A 135 -7.01 10.68 13.76
CA PRO A 135 -7.31 11.48 12.59
C PRO A 135 -7.55 10.61 11.36
N ARG A 136 -8.45 11.04 10.50
CA ARG A 136 -8.71 10.43 9.20
C ARG A 136 -7.74 10.95 8.15
N SER A 137 -7.42 10.12 7.18
CA SER A 137 -6.42 10.43 6.15
C SER A 137 -6.93 11.37 5.05
N LEU A 138 -8.24 11.58 4.92
CA LEU A 138 -8.81 12.42 3.86
C LEU A 138 -8.58 13.90 4.16
N GLN A 139 -8.13 14.66 3.15
CA GLN A 139 -7.94 16.10 3.25
C GLN A 139 -9.25 16.84 2.96
N PRO A 140 -9.65 17.82 3.77
CA PRO A 140 -10.86 18.60 3.52
C PRO A 140 -10.80 19.33 2.16
N GLY A 141 -11.86 19.15 1.35
CA GLY A 141 -11.99 19.83 0.05
C GLY A 141 -11.13 19.24 -1.07
N SER A 142 -10.49 18.10 -0.86
CA SER A 142 -9.66 17.38 -1.82
C SER A 142 -9.95 15.88 -1.75
N PHE A 143 -9.55 15.15 -2.78
CA PHE A 143 -9.48 13.69 -2.76
C PHE A 143 -8.11 13.16 -2.33
N ASP A 144 -7.20 14.03 -1.95
CA ASP A 144 -5.87 13.66 -1.48
C ASP A 144 -5.89 13.05 -0.09
N PHE A 145 -4.87 12.26 0.21
CA PHE A 145 -4.68 11.59 1.49
C PHE A 145 -3.47 12.19 2.22
N SER A 146 -3.50 12.13 3.56
CA SER A 146 -2.33 12.38 4.41
C SER A 146 -2.33 11.39 5.57
N PHE A 147 -1.23 10.68 5.75
CA PHE A 147 -1.06 9.69 6.82
C PHE A 147 -0.06 10.14 7.89
N SER A 148 0.68 11.22 7.68
CA SER A 148 1.67 11.74 8.64
C SER A 148 1.04 12.15 9.98
N GLY A 149 -0.18 12.69 9.95
CA GLY A 149 -0.96 13.03 11.12
C GLY A 149 -1.32 11.82 11.98
N LEU A 150 -1.66 10.70 11.33
CA LEU A 150 -1.98 9.44 12.01
C LEU A 150 -0.78 8.90 12.79
N LYS A 151 0.39 8.84 12.16
CA LYS A 151 1.64 8.43 12.82
C LYS A 151 1.92 9.26 14.06
N THR A 152 1.77 10.58 13.96
CA THR A 152 2.01 11.50 15.07
C THR A 152 1.01 11.31 16.21
N ALA A 153 -0.26 11.06 15.88
CA ALA A 153 -1.30 10.78 16.88
C ALA A 153 -1.00 9.48 17.64
N VAL A 154 -0.65 8.41 16.94
CA VAL A 154 -0.28 7.14 17.57
C VAL A 154 0.97 7.30 18.44
N LEU A 155 1.98 8.03 17.98
CA LEU A 155 3.19 8.29 18.77
C LEU A 155 2.84 8.99 20.10
N ARG A 156 1.96 10.00 20.08
CA ARG A 156 1.50 10.69 21.29
C ARG A 156 0.77 9.73 22.23
N LEU A 157 -0.16 8.92 21.72
CA LEU A 157 -0.88 7.92 22.52
C LEU A 157 0.08 6.95 23.22
N VAL A 158 1.08 6.43 22.51
CA VAL A 158 2.09 5.53 23.08
C VAL A 158 2.92 6.24 24.16
N GLN A 159 3.29 7.52 23.93
CA GLN A 159 4.04 8.30 24.89
C GLN A 159 3.22 8.60 26.16
N ASP A 160 1.94 8.95 26.02
CA ASP A 160 1.05 9.24 27.14
C ASP A 160 0.80 7.97 27.96
N TRP A 161 0.49 6.85 27.32
CA TRP A 161 0.36 5.55 27.98
C TRP A 161 1.62 5.18 28.78
N ARG A 162 2.82 5.37 28.20
CA ARG A 162 4.09 5.11 28.90
C ARG A 162 4.25 5.99 30.15
N ARG A 163 3.91 7.27 30.05
CA ARG A 163 3.96 8.18 31.20
C ARG A 163 3.06 7.71 32.33
N GLU A 164 1.83 7.28 32.00
CA GLU A 164 0.86 6.73 32.96
C GLU A 164 1.40 5.47 33.65
N GLN A 165 2.14 4.63 32.93
CA GLN A 165 2.77 3.42 33.47
C GLN A 165 4.12 3.68 34.17
N GLY A 166 4.59 4.92 34.26
CA GLY A 166 5.89 5.26 34.82
C GLY A 166 7.09 4.77 34.00
N ILE A 167 6.88 4.44 32.73
CA ILE A 167 7.93 3.98 31.80
C ILE A 167 8.63 5.21 31.18
N PRO A 168 9.97 5.29 31.19
CA PRO A 168 10.66 6.41 30.56
C PRO A 168 10.30 6.60 29.10
N VAL A 169 10.00 7.85 28.71
CA VAL A 169 9.71 8.21 27.33
C VAL A 169 11.02 8.62 26.66
N GLU A 170 11.63 7.73 25.87
CA GLU A 170 12.82 8.06 25.10
C GLU A 170 12.44 8.85 23.83
N THR A 171 13.16 9.94 23.57
CA THR A 171 12.84 10.94 22.53
C THR A 171 13.37 10.57 21.14
N ARG A 172 14.05 9.45 20.94
CA ARG A 172 14.60 9.04 19.64
C ARG A 172 14.25 7.59 19.27
N GLY A 173 13.67 7.45 18.06
CA GLY A 173 12.96 6.31 17.50
C GLY A 173 13.65 4.95 17.35
N GLN A 174 14.84 4.71 17.89
CA GLN A 174 15.49 3.38 17.80
C GLN A 174 15.29 2.48 19.03
N LYS A 175 14.94 3.02 20.17
CA LYS A 175 14.73 2.25 21.40
C LYS A 175 13.27 2.07 21.82
N LEU A 176 12.32 2.66 21.08
CA LEU A 176 10.89 2.45 21.30
C LEU A 176 10.48 0.98 21.05
N ALA A 177 11.15 0.31 20.13
CA ALA A 177 10.87 -1.08 19.77
C ALA A 177 11.31 -2.11 20.83
N GLU A 178 12.36 -1.81 21.60
CA GLU A 178 12.90 -2.76 22.59
C GLU A 178 12.13 -2.76 23.94
N ALA A 179 11.37 -1.70 24.21
CA ALA A 179 10.54 -1.57 25.40
C ALA A 179 9.05 -1.78 25.11
N ALA A 180 8.72 -2.32 23.94
CA ALA A 180 7.36 -2.59 23.53
C ALA A 180 6.80 -3.79 24.29
N LEU A 181 5.67 -3.52 24.93
CA LEU A 181 4.62 -4.47 25.29
C LEU A 181 5.14 -5.90 25.57
N SER A 182 5.65 -6.14 26.76
CA SER A 182 5.75 -7.51 27.26
C SER A 182 4.31 -8.10 27.32
N PRO A 183 4.15 -9.42 27.08
CA PRO A 183 2.84 -10.08 26.97
C PRO A 183 1.99 -10.10 28.25
N GLN A 184 2.18 -9.19 29.17
CA GLN A 184 1.51 -9.15 30.48
C GLN A 184 0.69 -7.87 30.73
N ALA A 185 0.26 -7.19 29.66
CA ALA A 185 -0.71 -6.10 29.78
C ALA A 185 -1.93 -6.35 28.90
#